data_3e52e64786c35d4e9c158299efd96bd6
#
_entry.id   3e52e64786c35d4e9c158299efd96bd6
#
_cell.length_a   1.000
_cell.length_b   1.000
_cell.length_c   1.000
_cell.angle_alpha   90.00
_cell.angle_beta   90.00
_cell.angle_gamma   90.00
#
_symmetry.space_group_name_H-M   'P 1'
#
loop_
_entity.id
_entity.type
_entity.pdbx_description
1 polymer ?
#
loop_
_entity_poly.entity_id
_entity_poly.type
_entity_poly.pdbx_seq_one_letter_code
_entity_poly.pdbx_strand_id
1 'polypeptide(L)'
;MVRLDGRGIDKIRKVNITRNYIKYPEGSCLIELGNTKVICTASVEESVPPFLKGSGTGWVTAEYGMLPRSCDKRIPRGKDSGRTYEIQRLVGRCLRTVTDMKSLGERCIWLDCDVIQGDGGTRTAAITGSFIALVDALHKLKKSGLIKDIPISDYVAATSVGIVNGEILLDLCYEEDSKAEVDMNIVMTGKGEFIEIQGTAERKPFSKEKMDKLLGLAQKGIEDLFTIQRKLVGDLIL
;
A
#
# COMPACT_ATOMS: atom_id res chain seq x y z
N MET A 1 8.03 27.01 -0.65
CA MET A 1 9.11 26.22 -1.32
C MET A 1 8.60 25.69 -2.65
N VAL A 2 9.39 25.74 -3.72
CA VAL A 2 9.04 25.07 -4.98
C VAL A 2 9.56 23.64 -4.87
N ARG A 3 8.69 22.63 -5.00
CA ARG A 3 9.08 21.22 -5.00
C ARG A 3 9.81 20.88 -6.30
N LEU A 4 10.64 19.85 -6.31
CA LEU A 4 11.48 19.47 -7.44
C LEU A 4 10.70 19.18 -8.72
N ASP A 5 9.50 18.61 -8.57
CA ASP A 5 8.58 18.31 -9.68
C ASP A 5 7.53 19.41 -9.95
N GLY A 6 7.63 20.55 -9.25
CA GLY A 6 6.76 21.71 -9.42
C GLY A 6 5.34 21.59 -8.84
N ARG A 7 4.98 20.47 -8.20
CA ARG A 7 3.65 20.29 -7.60
C ARG A 7 3.49 21.10 -6.31
N GLY A 8 2.24 21.39 -5.93
CA GLY A 8 1.92 22.01 -4.66
C GLY A 8 2.27 21.14 -3.46
N ILE A 9 2.46 21.78 -2.30
CA ILE A 9 2.81 21.10 -1.03
C ILE A 9 1.74 20.07 -0.60
N ASP A 10 0.50 20.27 -1.03
CA ASP A 10 -0.70 19.51 -0.70
C ASP A 10 -1.18 18.58 -1.82
N LYS A 11 -0.32 18.26 -2.77
CA LYS A 11 -0.64 17.40 -3.91
C LYS A 11 0.18 16.11 -3.89
N ILE A 12 -0.49 14.99 -4.17
CA ILE A 12 0.19 13.72 -4.46
C ILE A 12 0.83 13.77 -5.85
N ARG A 13 1.86 12.95 -6.07
CA ARG A 13 2.44 12.71 -7.41
C ARG A 13 1.36 12.14 -8.34
N LYS A 14 1.59 12.22 -9.64
CA LYS A 14 0.71 11.57 -10.62
C LYS A 14 0.65 10.08 -10.32
N VAL A 15 -0.56 9.56 -10.17
CA VAL A 15 -0.83 8.14 -9.93
C VAL A 15 -1.36 7.51 -11.22
N ASN A 16 -0.78 6.38 -11.60
CA ASN A 16 -1.29 5.52 -12.64
C ASN A 16 -1.33 4.07 -12.12
N ILE A 17 -2.44 3.37 -12.33
CA ILE A 17 -2.59 1.97 -11.92
C ILE A 17 -3.09 1.18 -13.12
N THR A 18 -2.26 0.23 -13.58
CA THR A 18 -2.60 -0.67 -14.67
C THR A 18 -2.95 -2.04 -14.09
N ARG A 19 -4.24 -2.41 -14.14
CA ARG A 19 -4.74 -3.71 -13.66
C ARG A 19 -4.40 -4.84 -14.63
N ASN A 20 -4.42 -6.08 -14.12
CA ASN A 20 -4.12 -7.30 -14.89
C ASN A 20 -2.75 -7.22 -15.59
N TYR A 21 -1.77 -6.65 -14.90
CA TYR A 21 -0.45 -6.40 -15.46
C TYR A 21 0.37 -7.67 -15.67
N ILE A 22 0.24 -8.65 -14.76
CA ILE A 22 0.87 -9.97 -14.85
C ILE A 22 -0.20 -11.02 -15.18
N LYS A 23 0.11 -11.94 -16.09
CA LYS A 23 -0.82 -12.92 -16.64
C LYS A 23 -1.25 -14.03 -15.65
N TYR A 24 -0.33 -14.49 -14.81
CA TYR A 24 -0.50 -15.74 -14.06
C TYR A 24 -1.25 -15.62 -12.74
N PRO A 25 -1.04 -14.59 -11.89
CA PRO A 25 -1.72 -14.48 -10.61
C PRO A 25 -3.21 -14.23 -10.78
N GLU A 26 -3.99 -14.48 -9.75
CA GLU A 26 -5.42 -14.23 -9.74
C GLU A 26 -5.75 -12.75 -9.85
N GLY A 27 -4.94 -11.89 -9.24
CA GLY A 27 -5.00 -10.45 -9.39
C GLY A 27 -3.62 -9.83 -9.55
N SER A 28 -3.53 -8.71 -10.28
CA SER A 28 -2.25 -8.01 -10.40
C SER A 28 -2.42 -6.57 -10.87
N CYS A 29 -1.51 -5.70 -10.44
CA CYS A 29 -1.40 -4.37 -11.00
C CYS A 29 0.05 -3.87 -11.01
N LEU A 30 0.33 -2.93 -11.89
CA LEU A 30 1.44 -2.00 -11.77
C LEU A 30 0.89 -0.69 -11.22
N ILE A 31 1.38 -0.26 -10.06
CA ILE A 31 1.14 1.08 -9.53
C ILE A 31 2.37 1.96 -9.77
N GLU A 32 2.13 3.14 -10.34
CA GLU A 32 3.11 4.19 -10.55
C GLU A 32 2.70 5.42 -9.75
N LEU A 33 3.55 5.88 -8.86
CA LEU A 33 3.39 7.08 -8.04
C LEU A 33 4.56 8.03 -8.34
N GLY A 34 4.36 8.91 -9.31
CA GLY A 34 5.48 9.63 -9.94
C GLY A 34 6.49 8.66 -10.54
N ASN A 35 7.74 8.72 -10.05
CA ASN A 35 8.80 7.80 -10.47
C ASN A 35 8.82 6.47 -9.68
N THR A 36 8.10 6.36 -8.58
CA THR A 36 7.99 5.07 -7.86
C THR A 36 7.09 4.12 -8.63
N LYS A 37 7.56 2.88 -8.84
CA LYS A 37 6.84 1.82 -9.56
C LYS A 37 6.90 0.53 -8.78
N VAL A 38 5.73 -0.04 -8.50
CA VAL A 38 5.61 -1.32 -7.77
C VAL A 38 4.66 -2.23 -8.53
N ILE A 39 5.11 -3.47 -8.77
CA ILE A 39 4.23 -4.54 -9.22
C ILE A 39 3.64 -5.19 -7.97
N CYS A 40 2.32 -5.29 -7.92
CA CYS A 40 1.59 -5.98 -6.87
C CYS A 40 0.84 -7.14 -7.50
N THR A 41 1.01 -8.36 -6.97
CA THR A 41 0.26 -9.54 -7.39
C THR A 41 -0.52 -10.12 -6.22
N ALA A 42 -1.58 -10.86 -6.51
CA ALA A 42 -2.37 -11.60 -5.54
C ALA A 42 -2.56 -13.02 -6.07
N SER A 43 -1.95 -13.99 -5.39
CA SER A 43 -2.02 -15.41 -5.69
C SER A 43 -2.88 -16.13 -4.66
N VAL A 44 -3.77 -17.01 -5.09
CA VAL A 44 -4.70 -17.74 -4.23
C VAL A 44 -4.22 -19.18 -4.05
N GLU A 45 -4.11 -19.61 -2.79
CA GLU A 45 -3.86 -21.01 -2.41
C GLU A 45 -5.10 -21.58 -1.70
N GLU A 46 -5.54 -22.78 -2.10
CA GLU A 46 -6.64 -23.54 -1.49
C GLU A 46 -6.22 -24.20 -0.16
N SER A 47 -5.37 -23.52 0.60
CA SER A 47 -4.89 -23.96 1.92
C SER A 47 -4.57 -22.75 2.78
N VAL A 48 -4.59 -22.94 4.09
CA VAL A 48 -4.23 -21.90 5.07
C VAL A 48 -2.99 -22.31 5.86
N PRO A 49 -2.29 -21.36 6.46
CA PRO A 49 -1.19 -21.66 7.38
C PRO A 49 -1.61 -22.67 8.48
N PRO A 50 -0.69 -23.50 8.99
CA PRO A 50 -1.01 -24.58 9.96
C PRO A 50 -1.82 -24.11 11.17
N PHE A 51 -1.59 -22.90 11.66
CA PHE A 51 -2.31 -22.34 12.82
C PHE A 51 -3.80 -22.00 12.56
N LEU A 52 -4.24 -21.99 11.30
CA LEU A 52 -5.64 -21.74 10.90
C LEU A 52 -6.34 -22.98 10.34
N LYS A 53 -5.63 -24.10 10.20
CA LYS A 53 -6.21 -25.31 9.62
C LYS A 53 -7.37 -25.83 10.46
N GLY A 54 -8.53 -26.03 9.82
CA GLY A 54 -9.77 -26.46 10.47
C GLY A 54 -10.54 -25.35 11.20
N SER A 55 -10.11 -24.08 11.07
CA SER A 55 -10.81 -22.93 11.67
C SER A 55 -11.96 -22.39 10.82
N GLY A 56 -12.02 -22.77 9.54
CA GLY A 56 -12.94 -22.18 8.57
C GLY A 56 -12.61 -20.74 8.18
N THR A 57 -11.39 -20.27 8.53
CA THR A 57 -10.96 -18.87 8.36
C THR A 57 -9.80 -18.80 7.37
N GLY A 58 -9.89 -17.89 6.41
CA GLY A 58 -8.82 -17.62 5.46
C GLY A 58 -7.71 -16.73 6.00
N TRP A 59 -6.74 -16.46 5.15
CA TRP A 59 -5.62 -15.59 5.49
C TRP A 59 -5.20 -14.72 4.31
N VAL A 60 -4.75 -13.50 4.60
CA VAL A 60 -4.07 -12.63 3.65
C VAL A 60 -2.68 -12.32 4.21
N THR A 61 -1.66 -12.61 3.45
CA THR A 61 -0.26 -12.33 3.80
C THR A 61 0.43 -11.56 2.69
N ALA A 62 1.60 -11.02 2.96
CA ALA A 62 2.32 -10.25 1.95
C ALA A 62 3.83 -10.49 2.02
N GLU A 63 4.43 -10.49 0.85
CA GLU A 63 5.86 -10.39 0.62
C GLU A 63 6.18 -9.01 0.02
N TYR A 64 7.37 -8.50 0.29
CA TYR A 64 7.83 -7.23 -0.24
C TYR A 64 9.30 -7.32 -0.58
N GLY A 65 9.66 -6.87 -1.76
CA GLY A 65 11.04 -6.86 -2.20
C GLY A 65 11.36 -5.67 -3.09
N MET A 66 12.66 -5.38 -3.22
CA MET A 66 13.16 -4.35 -4.13
C MET A 66 14.10 -5.00 -5.14
N LEU A 67 13.89 -4.75 -6.43
CA LEU A 67 14.80 -5.24 -7.47
C LEU A 67 16.19 -4.65 -7.26
N PRO A 68 17.27 -5.36 -7.63
CA PRO A 68 18.64 -4.93 -7.38
C PRO A 68 18.99 -3.52 -7.83
N ARG A 69 18.39 -3.05 -8.91
CA ARG A 69 18.60 -1.70 -9.45
C ARG A 69 17.32 -0.85 -9.45
N SER A 70 16.42 -1.12 -8.52
CA SER A 70 15.25 -0.27 -8.29
C SER A 70 15.61 1.10 -7.70
N CYS A 71 16.81 1.24 -7.14
CA CYS A 71 17.36 2.49 -6.59
C CYS A 71 18.70 2.81 -7.24
N ASP A 72 19.24 4.00 -6.95
CA ASP A 72 20.56 4.43 -7.41
C ASP A 72 21.67 3.43 -7.02
N LYS A 73 21.66 2.94 -5.77
CA LYS A 73 22.60 1.92 -5.31
C LYS A 73 22.02 0.53 -5.51
N ARG A 74 22.88 -0.41 -6.00
CA ARG A 74 22.47 -1.81 -6.17
C ARG A 74 22.18 -2.49 -4.84
N ILE A 75 20.99 -3.10 -4.71
CA ILE A 75 20.58 -3.93 -3.58
C ILE A 75 20.93 -5.40 -3.90
N PRO A 76 21.62 -6.15 -3.03
CA PRO A 76 21.88 -7.58 -3.24
C PRO A 76 20.57 -8.39 -3.26
N ARG A 77 20.50 -9.42 -4.12
CA ARG A 77 19.38 -10.39 -4.08
C ARG A 77 19.47 -11.28 -2.84
N GLY A 78 18.31 -11.70 -2.31
CA GLY A 78 18.21 -12.68 -1.24
C GLY A 78 18.74 -12.21 0.13
N LYS A 79 18.83 -10.91 0.35
CA LYS A 79 19.09 -10.33 1.67
C LYS A 79 17.86 -9.55 2.12
N ASP A 80 16.94 -10.26 2.78
CA ASP A 80 15.87 -9.59 3.48
C ASP A 80 16.43 -8.84 4.69
N SER A 81 15.96 -7.61 4.84
CA SER A 81 16.32 -6.74 5.95
C SER A 81 15.18 -6.67 6.96
N GLY A 82 15.46 -6.18 8.17
CA GLY A 82 14.40 -5.88 9.14
C GLY A 82 13.31 -4.98 8.55
N ARG A 83 13.69 -4.02 7.70
CA ARG A 83 12.76 -3.16 6.95
C ARG A 83 11.88 -3.95 5.98
N THR A 84 12.42 -4.95 5.29
CA THR A 84 11.65 -5.81 4.39
C THR A 84 10.55 -6.54 5.16
N TYR A 85 10.89 -7.23 6.24
CA TYR A 85 9.92 -7.93 7.08
C TYR A 85 8.89 -7.01 7.74
N GLU A 86 9.30 -5.80 8.15
CA GLU A 86 8.38 -4.79 8.67
C GLU A 86 7.32 -4.43 7.64
N ILE A 87 7.73 -4.14 6.39
CA ILE A 87 6.81 -3.75 5.30
C ILE A 87 5.89 -4.92 4.91
N GLN A 88 6.40 -6.14 4.81
CA GLN A 88 5.61 -7.34 4.58
C GLN A 88 4.48 -7.46 5.60
N ARG A 89 4.81 -7.36 6.89
CA ARG A 89 3.83 -7.42 7.98
C ARG A 89 2.82 -6.27 7.92
N LEU A 90 3.29 -5.08 7.57
CA LEU A 90 2.44 -3.89 7.43
C LEU A 90 1.42 -4.08 6.31
N VAL A 91 1.84 -4.44 5.10
CA VAL A 91 0.93 -4.67 3.95
C VAL A 91 -0.10 -5.73 4.30
N GLY A 92 0.32 -6.90 4.77
CA GLY A 92 -0.59 -7.98 5.16
C GLY A 92 -1.60 -7.56 6.23
N ARG A 93 -1.15 -6.84 7.27
CA ARG A 93 -2.04 -6.34 8.34
C ARG A 93 -3.07 -5.36 7.80
N CYS A 94 -2.65 -4.39 6.98
CA CYS A 94 -3.57 -3.40 6.43
C CYS A 94 -4.68 -4.05 5.58
N LEU A 95 -4.35 -5.02 4.75
CA LEU A 95 -5.33 -5.68 3.89
C LEU A 95 -6.27 -6.61 4.69
N ARG A 96 -5.75 -7.27 5.75
CA ARG A 96 -6.60 -8.06 6.65
C ARG A 96 -7.65 -7.24 7.38
N THR A 97 -7.37 -5.97 7.69
CA THR A 97 -8.30 -5.09 8.41
C THR A 97 -9.62 -4.89 7.64
N VAL A 98 -9.58 -4.94 6.32
CA VAL A 98 -10.75 -4.70 5.46
C VAL A 98 -11.24 -5.97 4.76
N THR A 99 -10.67 -7.13 5.05
CA THR A 99 -11.07 -8.41 4.46
C THR A 99 -11.79 -9.27 5.49
N ASP A 100 -12.99 -9.75 5.18
CA ASP A 100 -13.67 -10.76 6.00
C ASP A 100 -13.03 -12.14 5.76
N MET A 101 -12.15 -12.53 6.67
CA MET A 101 -11.43 -13.80 6.60
C MET A 101 -12.33 -15.03 6.69
N LYS A 102 -13.49 -14.92 7.34
CA LYS A 102 -14.46 -16.04 7.43
C LYS A 102 -15.12 -16.27 6.08
N SER A 103 -15.57 -15.20 5.43
CA SER A 103 -16.18 -15.29 4.11
C SER A 103 -15.19 -15.71 3.02
N LEU A 104 -13.89 -15.49 3.23
CA LEU A 104 -12.82 -16.01 2.35
C LEU A 104 -12.74 -17.56 2.45
N GLY A 105 -13.07 -18.15 3.59
CA GLY A 105 -12.91 -19.59 3.86
C GLY A 105 -11.43 -19.98 3.95
N GLU A 106 -11.13 -21.27 4.10
CA GLU A 106 -9.75 -21.78 4.29
C GLU A 106 -8.88 -21.63 3.03
N ARG A 107 -8.65 -20.38 2.61
CA ARG A 107 -7.76 -19.98 1.52
C ARG A 107 -6.73 -18.98 2.01
N CYS A 108 -5.53 -19.05 1.46
CA CYS A 108 -4.51 -18.03 1.67
C CYS A 108 -4.35 -17.17 0.41
N ILE A 109 -4.37 -15.86 0.57
CA ILE A 109 -4.01 -14.94 -0.52
C ILE A 109 -2.63 -14.36 -0.20
N TRP A 110 -1.68 -14.64 -1.09
CA TRP A 110 -0.33 -14.09 -1.06
C TRP A 110 -0.27 -12.83 -1.91
N LEU A 111 0.14 -11.74 -1.30
CA LEU A 111 0.37 -10.46 -1.98
C LEU A 111 1.88 -10.27 -2.14
N ASP A 112 2.37 -10.31 -3.37
CA ASP A 112 3.78 -10.04 -3.65
C ASP A 112 3.92 -8.61 -4.16
N CYS A 113 4.79 -7.82 -3.52
CA CYS A 113 5.04 -6.42 -3.83
C CYS A 113 6.49 -6.23 -4.27
N ASP A 114 6.72 -6.15 -5.59
CA ASP A 114 8.04 -5.98 -6.15
C ASP A 114 8.27 -4.54 -6.61
N VAL A 115 9.16 -3.84 -5.92
CA VAL A 115 9.56 -2.48 -6.30
C VAL A 115 10.53 -2.56 -7.47
N ILE A 116 10.07 -2.13 -8.64
CA ILE A 116 10.92 -2.08 -9.85
C ILE A 116 11.66 -0.74 -9.98
N GLN A 117 11.11 0.32 -9.39
CA GLN A 117 11.75 1.63 -9.28
C GLN A 117 11.28 2.33 -8.00
N GLY A 118 12.20 2.78 -7.17
CA GLY A 118 11.94 3.47 -5.91
C GLY A 118 12.37 4.94 -5.95
N ASP A 119 11.41 5.83 -5.71
CA ASP A 119 11.61 7.27 -5.56
C ASP A 119 10.74 7.81 -4.41
N GLY A 120 10.91 7.25 -3.19
CA GLY A 120 10.07 7.53 -2.04
C GLY A 120 8.68 6.88 -2.13
N GLY A 121 8.03 6.64 -0.99
CA GLY A 121 6.67 6.11 -0.92
C GLY A 121 6.48 4.67 -1.43
N THR A 122 7.52 3.82 -1.44
CA THR A 122 7.41 2.45 -1.97
C THR A 122 6.48 1.59 -1.14
N ARG A 123 6.47 1.72 0.19
CA ARG A 123 5.57 0.99 1.09
C ARG A 123 4.12 1.44 0.94
N THR A 124 3.88 2.72 0.77
CA THR A 124 2.53 3.29 0.58
C THR A 124 1.96 2.90 -0.78
N ALA A 125 2.78 2.92 -1.84
CA ALA A 125 2.42 2.40 -3.15
C ALA A 125 2.12 0.89 -3.09
N ALA A 126 2.94 0.09 -2.37
CA ALA A 126 2.71 -1.34 -2.20
C ALA A 126 1.34 -1.63 -1.54
N ILE A 127 0.98 -0.93 -0.45
CA ILE A 127 -0.32 -1.08 0.22
C ILE A 127 -1.47 -0.73 -0.74
N THR A 128 -1.38 0.44 -1.39
CA THR A 128 -2.44 0.95 -2.28
C THR A 128 -2.62 0.07 -3.52
N GLY A 129 -1.54 -0.42 -4.12
CA GLY A 129 -1.57 -1.33 -5.26
C GLY A 129 -2.04 -2.74 -4.88
N SER A 130 -1.58 -3.27 -3.74
CA SER A 130 -2.00 -4.59 -3.26
C SER A 130 -3.49 -4.67 -3.00
N PHE A 131 -4.14 -3.58 -2.57
CA PHE A 131 -5.60 -3.54 -2.46
C PHE A 131 -6.27 -3.80 -3.81
N ILE A 132 -5.79 -3.20 -4.89
CA ILE A 132 -6.33 -3.42 -6.25
C ILE A 132 -6.12 -4.87 -6.68
N ALA A 133 -4.91 -5.41 -6.49
CA ALA A 133 -4.61 -6.81 -6.83
C ALA A 133 -5.48 -7.79 -6.03
N LEU A 134 -5.68 -7.52 -4.73
CA LEU A 134 -6.55 -8.32 -3.87
C LEU A 134 -8.00 -8.34 -4.37
N VAL A 135 -8.58 -7.17 -4.71
CA VAL A 135 -9.96 -7.08 -5.22
C VAL A 135 -10.09 -7.84 -6.55
N ASP A 136 -9.11 -7.73 -7.44
CA ASP A 136 -9.10 -8.50 -8.70
C ASP A 136 -9.07 -10.00 -8.47
N ALA A 137 -8.26 -10.49 -7.53
CA ALA A 137 -8.19 -11.91 -7.18
C ALA A 137 -9.52 -12.40 -6.58
N LEU A 138 -10.10 -11.65 -5.65
CA LEU A 138 -11.39 -11.98 -5.05
C LEU A 138 -12.52 -11.98 -6.10
N HIS A 139 -12.50 -11.03 -7.04
CA HIS A 139 -13.45 -11.01 -8.14
C HIS A 139 -13.33 -12.25 -9.03
N LYS A 140 -12.11 -12.73 -9.29
CA LYS A 140 -11.87 -13.98 -10.03
C LYS A 140 -12.42 -15.19 -9.27
N LEU A 141 -12.23 -15.25 -7.94
CA LEU A 141 -12.83 -16.30 -7.10
C LEU A 141 -14.38 -16.27 -7.13
N LYS A 142 -14.98 -15.08 -7.04
CA LYS A 142 -16.44 -14.92 -7.17
C LYS A 142 -16.95 -15.39 -8.52
N LYS A 143 -16.29 -15.01 -9.63
CA LYS A 143 -16.64 -15.48 -10.98
C LYS A 143 -16.52 -16.99 -11.16
N SER A 144 -15.60 -17.65 -10.45
CA SER A 144 -15.43 -19.10 -10.46
C SER A 144 -16.39 -19.83 -9.50
N GLY A 145 -17.24 -19.12 -8.77
CA GLY A 145 -18.17 -19.68 -7.80
C GLY A 145 -17.51 -20.19 -6.51
N LEU A 146 -16.24 -19.88 -6.28
CA LEU A 146 -15.48 -20.31 -5.10
C LEU A 146 -15.80 -19.49 -3.86
N ILE A 147 -16.28 -18.27 -4.02
CA ILE A 147 -16.83 -17.41 -2.98
C ILE A 147 -18.15 -16.81 -3.47
N LYS A 148 -19.09 -16.57 -2.55
CA LYS A 148 -20.41 -16.01 -2.89
C LYS A 148 -20.32 -14.52 -3.18
N ASP A 149 -19.72 -13.78 -2.28
CA ASP A 149 -19.59 -12.33 -2.33
C ASP A 149 -18.12 -11.93 -2.14
N ILE A 150 -17.76 -10.73 -2.56
CA ILE A 150 -16.38 -10.21 -2.35
C ILE A 150 -16.25 -9.81 -0.88
N PRO A 151 -15.36 -10.46 -0.11
CA PRO A 151 -15.24 -10.25 1.33
C PRO A 151 -14.41 -9.00 1.67
N ILE A 152 -14.73 -7.87 1.05
CA ILE A 152 -14.09 -6.57 1.32
C ILE A 152 -15.11 -5.64 1.97
N SER A 153 -14.77 -5.14 3.14
CA SER A 153 -15.65 -4.26 3.94
C SER A 153 -15.42 -2.77 3.70
N ASP A 154 -14.24 -2.40 3.18
CA ASP A 154 -13.87 -1.01 2.92
C ASP A 154 -12.64 -0.91 2.00
N TYR A 155 -12.34 0.30 1.51
CA TYR A 155 -11.11 0.63 0.79
C TYR A 155 -9.92 0.77 1.74
N VAL A 156 -8.70 0.58 1.22
CA VAL A 156 -7.45 0.88 1.93
C VAL A 156 -6.49 1.59 0.99
N ALA A 157 -5.96 2.71 1.45
CA ALA A 157 -4.87 3.40 0.77
C ALA A 157 -3.89 4.01 1.78
N ALA A 158 -2.70 4.32 1.30
CA ALA A 158 -1.61 4.85 2.11
C ALA A 158 -0.88 5.98 1.38
N THR A 159 -0.42 6.96 2.15
CA THR A 159 0.47 8.03 1.65
C THR A 159 1.53 8.37 2.68
N SER A 160 2.58 9.07 2.24
CA SER A 160 3.55 9.69 3.14
C SER A 160 3.27 11.18 3.31
N VAL A 161 3.62 11.71 4.45
CA VAL A 161 3.68 13.14 4.75
C VAL A 161 4.94 13.42 5.56
N GLY A 162 5.47 14.62 5.47
CA GLY A 162 6.66 14.96 6.26
C GLY A 162 6.89 16.45 6.39
N ILE A 163 7.92 16.80 7.16
CA ILE A 163 8.40 18.17 7.32
C ILE A 163 9.77 18.28 6.65
N VAL A 164 9.87 19.13 5.64
CA VAL A 164 11.10 19.36 4.89
C VAL A 164 11.39 20.86 4.86
N ASN A 165 12.51 21.29 5.42
CA ASN A 165 12.87 22.71 5.58
C ASN A 165 11.75 23.54 6.26
N GLY A 166 11.12 22.96 7.28
CA GLY A 166 10.03 23.58 8.04
C GLY A 166 8.65 23.55 7.36
N GLU A 167 8.53 23.15 6.09
CA GLU A 167 7.29 23.04 5.33
C GLU A 167 6.68 21.64 5.47
N ILE A 168 5.35 21.56 5.64
CA ILE A 168 4.62 20.29 5.67
C ILE A 168 4.28 19.89 4.23
N LEU A 169 4.73 18.71 3.80
CA LEU A 169 4.57 18.21 2.45
C LEU A 169 3.79 16.89 2.40
N LEU A 170 2.94 16.75 1.39
CA LEU A 170 2.25 15.50 1.07
C LEU A 170 3.04 14.68 0.06
N ASP A 171 3.10 13.36 0.26
CA ASP A 171 3.66 12.39 -0.68
C ASP A 171 5.12 12.72 -1.06
N LEU A 172 6.04 12.40 -0.16
CA LEU A 172 7.46 12.71 -0.31
C LEU A 172 8.09 11.85 -1.41
N CYS A 173 8.83 12.48 -2.35
CA CYS A 173 9.79 11.76 -3.18
C CYS A 173 11.06 11.44 -2.37
N TYR A 174 11.95 10.60 -2.92
CA TYR A 174 13.17 10.16 -2.21
C TYR A 174 14.06 11.33 -1.76
N GLU A 175 14.19 12.35 -2.59
CA GLU A 175 15.04 13.50 -2.27
C GLU A 175 14.48 14.38 -1.15
N GLU A 176 13.16 14.44 -1.02
CA GLU A 176 12.46 15.11 0.09
C GLU A 176 12.52 14.26 1.35
N ASP A 177 12.21 12.96 1.24
CA ASP A 177 12.23 11.97 2.32
C ASP A 177 13.61 11.90 3.00
N SER A 178 14.68 11.81 2.20
CA SER A 178 16.07 11.72 2.69
C SER A 178 16.54 12.98 3.46
N LYS A 179 15.87 14.12 3.29
CA LYS A 179 16.17 15.39 3.94
C LYS A 179 15.14 15.77 5.00
N ALA A 180 14.09 14.96 5.16
CA ALA A 180 12.99 15.28 6.05
C ALA A 180 13.43 15.43 7.51
N GLU A 181 12.84 16.39 8.20
CA GLU A 181 12.94 16.55 9.65
C GLU A 181 12.00 15.59 10.36
N VAL A 182 10.87 15.31 9.72
CA VAL A 182 9.84 14.34 10.14
C VAL A 182 9.38 13.60 8.90
N ASP A 183 9.39 12.27 8.94
CA ASP A 183 8.77 11.38 7.97
C ASP A 183 7.64 10.60 8.63
N MET A 184 6.47 10.55 7.97
CA MET A 184 5.31 9.79 8.43
C MET A 184 4.65 9.04 7.27
N ASN A 185 4.25 7.81 7.54
CA ASN A 185 3.46 6.99 6.63
C ASN A 185 2.11 6.71 7.29
N ILE A 186 1.04 7.01 6.58
CA ILE A 186 -0.33 6.92 7.09
C ILE A 186 -1.12 5.96 6.22
N VAL A 187 -1.86 5.05 6.85
CA VAL A 187 -2.79 4.14 6.18
C VAL A 187 -4.17 4.35 6.76
N MET A 188 -5.18 4.51 5.89
CA MET A 188 -6.56 4.72 6.31
C MET A 188 -7.53 3.83 5.53
N THR A 189 -8.70 3.63 6.14
CA THR A 189 -9.88 3.04 5.48
C THR A 189 -10.69 4.10 4.75
N GLY A 190 -11.55 3.66 3.82
CA GLY A 190 -12.49 4.54 3.10
C GLY A 190 -13.51 5.25 3.98
N LYS A 191 -13.71 4.79 5.23
CA LYS A 191 -14.53 5.44 6.27
C LYS A 191 -13.78 6.52 7.04
N GLY A 192 -12.49 6.74 6.74
CA GLY A 192 -11.66 7.73 7.40
C GLY A 192 -11.01 7.25 8.71
N GLU A 193 -10.99 5.94 8.96
CA GLU A 193 -10.38 5.35 10.14
C GLU A 193 -8.90 5.05 9.88
N PHE A 194 -8.04 5.29 10.88
CA PHE A 194 -6.62 4.98 10.77
C PHE A 194 -6.36 3.48 11.00
N ILE A 195 -5.59 2.88 10.09
CA ILE A 195 -5.07 1.52 10.26
C ILE A 195 -3.64 1.57 10.81
N GLU A 196 -2.83 2.52 10.31
CA GLU A 196 -1.45 2.69 10.73
C GLU A 196 -1.07 4.16 10.73
N ILE A 197 -0.37 4.58 11.76
CA ILE A 197 0.32 5.86 11.86
C ILE A 197 1.76 5.55 12.27
N GLN A 198 2.69 5.65 11.33
CA GLN A 198 4.11 5.46 11.56
C GLN A 198 4.82 6.77 11.29
N GLY A 199 5.47 7.34 12.28
CA GLY A 199 6.16 8.62 12.15
C GLY A 199 7.41 8.69 12.98
N THR A 200 8.45 9.31 12.42
CA THR A 200 9.75 9.50 13.07
C THR A 200 10.20 10.93 12.95
N ALA A 201 10.69 11.47 14.04
CA ALA A 201 11.42 12.73 14.06
C ALA A 201 12.91 12.45 13.85
N GLU A 202 13.41 12.69 12.65
CA GLU A 202 14.78 12.39 12.27
C GLU A 202 15.81 13.32 12.90
N ARG A 203 15.40 14.54 13.25
CA ARG A 203 16.33 15.57 13.75
C ARG A 203 15.87 16.22 15.04
N LYS A 204 14.61 16.68 15.10
CA LYS A 204 14.06 17.41 16.25
C LYS A 204 12.63 16.95 16.51
N PRO A 205 12.21 16.83 17.79
CA PRO A 205 10.83 16.54 18.13
C PRO A 205 9.87 17.53 17.47
N PHE A 206 8.67 17.08 17.14
CA PHE A 206 7.60 17.89 16.59
C PHE A 206 6.40 17.94 17.53
N SER A 207 5.66 19.03 17.48
CA SER A 207 4.52 19.25 18.35
C SER A 207 3.29 18.48 17.92
N LYS A 208 2.34 18.30 18.85
CA LYS A 208 1.02 17.73 18.53
C LYS A 208 0.30 18.53 17.43
N GLU A 209 0.39 19.85 17.43
CA GLU A 209 -0.20 20.70 16.39
C GLU A 209 0.35 20.37 14.98
N LYS A 210 1.67 20.14 14.88
CA LYS A 210 2.28 19.69 13.61
C LYS A 210 1.81 18.29 13.23
N MET A 211 1.65 17.38 14.18
CA MET A 211 1.09 16.05 13.93
C MET A 211 -0.33 16.14 13.38
N ASP A 212 -1.20 16.94 13.99
CA ASP A 212 -2.58 17.12 13.53
C ASP A 212 -2.63 17.68 12.09
N LYS A 213 -1.74 18.60 11.73
CA LYS A 213 -1.60 19.13 10.36
C LYS A 213 -1.11 18.05 9.37
N LEU A 214 -0.13 17.23 9.77
CA LEU A 214 0.37 16.12 8.96
C LEU A 214 -0.74 15.09 8.70
N LEU A 215 -1.50 14.71 9.74
CA LEU A 215 -2.62 13.76 9.59
C LEU A 215 -3.72 14.31 8.68
N GLY A 216 -4.11 15.59 8.83
CA GLY A 216 -5.11 16.22 7.95
C GLY A 216 -4.65 16.28 6.50
N LEU A 217 -3.35 16.52 6.26
CA LEU A 217 -2.78 16.52 4.91
C LEU A 217 -2.73 15.11 4.31
N ALA A 218 -2.36 14.09 5.11
CA ALA A 218 -2.38 12.71 4.70
C ALA A 218 -3.78 12.23 4.31
N GLN A 219 -4.80 12.58 5.10
CA GLN A 219 -6.19 12.27 4.82
C GLN A 219 -6.61 12.79 3.44
N LYS A 220 -6.26 14.04 3.11
CA LYS A 220 -6.54 14.63 1.79
C LYS A 220 -5.90 13.80 0.66
N GLY A 221 -4.63 13.42 0.79
CA GLY A 221 -3.93 12.62 -0.22
C GLY A 221 -4.51 11.20 -0.36
N ILE A 222 -4.93 10.60 0.74
CA ILE A 222 -5.55 9.27 0.74
C ILE A 222 -6.93 9.33 0.07
N GLU A 223 -7.70 10.40 0.24
CA GLU A 223 -8.99 10.56 -0.45
C GLU A 223 -8.83 10.68 -1.98
N ASP A 224 -7.76 11.33 -2.45
CA ASP A 224 -7.41 11.35 -3.87
C ASP A 224 -7.13 9.91 -4.38
N LEU A 225 -6.42 9.07 -3.59
CA LEU A 225 -6.17 7.67 -3.91
C LEU A 225 -7.45 6.82 -3.91
N PHE A 226 -8.35 7.01 -2.95
CA PHE A 226 -9.65 6.34 -2.94
C PHE A 226 -10.49 6.69 -4.17
N THR A 227 -10.43 7.93 -4.63
CA THR A 227 -11.12 8.33 -5.86
C THR A 227 -10.61 7.52 -7.07
N ILE A 228 -9.31 7.25 -7.13
CA ILE A 228 -8.72 6.41 -8.18
C ILE A 228 -9.13 4.95 -8.00
N GLN A 229 -9.07 4.40 -6.79
CA GLN A 229 -9.47 3.02 -6.49
C GLN A 229 -10.95 2.77 -6.83
N ARG A 230 -11.85 3.69 -6.45
CA ARG A 230 -13.29 3.61 -6.78
C ARG A 230 -13.53 3.53 -8.28
N LYS A 231 -12.80 4.31 -9.08
CA LYS A 231 -12.89 4.24 -10.55
C LYS A 231 -12.43 2.93 -11.15
N LEU A 232 -11.46 2.27 -10.51
CA LEU A 232 -10.84 1.05 -11.03
C LEU A 232 -11.56 -0.22 -10.60
N VAL A 233 -12.03 -0.29 -9.37
CA VAL A 233 -12.57 -1.52 -8.77
C VAL A 233 -13.91 -1.32 -8.02
N GLY A 234 -14.48 -0.13 -8.05
CA GLY A 234 -15.74 0.15 -7.34
C GLY A 234 -16.86 -0.79 -7.75
N ASP A 235 -17.04 -1.02 -9.04
CA ASP A 235 -18.06 -1.92 -9.60
C ASP A 235 -17.84 -3.40 -9.23
N LEU A 236 -16.67 -3.76 -8.70
CA LEU A 236 -16.37 -5.12 -8.29
C LEU A 236 -16.72 -5.39 -6.83
N ILE A 237 -16.68 -4.36 -5.98
CA ILE A 237 -16.89 -4.46 -4.53
C ILE A 237 -18.37 -4.34 -4.15
N LEU A 238 -19.17 -3.71 -5.00
CA LEU A 238 -20.62 -3.49 -4.81
C LEU A 238 -21.47 -4.73 -5.07
#